data_cd6fc5586d6b969d9c40e75a829f4cf4
#
_entry.id   cd6fc5586d6b969d9c40e75a829f4cf4
#
_cell.length_a   1.000
_cell.length_b   1.000
_cell.length_c   1.000
_cell.angle_alpha   90.00
_cell.angle_beta   90.00
_cell.angle_gamma   90.00
#
_symmetry.space_group_name_H-M   'P 1'
#
loop_
_entity.id
_entity.type
_entity.pdbx_description
1 polymer ?
#
loop_
_entity_poly.entity_id
_entity_poly.type
_entity_poly.pdbx_seq_one_letter_code
_entity_poly.pdbx_strand_id
1 'polypeptide(L)'
;MTGPKKFYQYLWKVKEQQDNRPVGKRDWLHRLILDRIFDPIANPRHEVALGLVQGGERLLDIGCWNGYLLERIRDNGLYKELFGVDIVPAAVETAQGKGFSAYVVDLNTDPLPFPDEYFDGVTMLAVLEHIFDPYAVIKEVHRVMRSGGELVIDVPNAASFTNRARILFGRLPITSTDPGWDGGHLHYFTKHALDRFLESQGFVVIKRRTTGGHPKLREWWISLLGGELVYLCKKR
;
A
#
# COMPACT_ATOMS: atom_id res chain seq x y z
N MET A 1 -12.74 6.33 -23.62
CA MET A 1 -12.11 6.07 -22.31
C MET A 1 -11.41 4.73 -22.33
N THR A 2 -10.14 4.72 -22.66
CA THR A 2 -9.23 3.56 -22.63
C THR A 2 -8.07 3.97 -21.72
N GLY A 3 -7.87 3.34 -20.57
CA GLY A 3 -6.80 3.75 -19.69
C GLY A 3 -6.87 3.07 -18.30
N PRO A 4 -5.92 3.38 -17.40
CA PRO A 4 -5.81 2.80 -16.07
C PRO A 4 -7.11 2.79 -15.27
N LYS A 5 -7.91 3.86 -15.37
CA LYS A 5 -9.20 3.98 -14.67
C LYS A 5 -10.18 2.83 -14.94
N LYS A 6 -10.25 2.33 -16.20
CA LYS A 6 -11.11 1.17 -16.53
C LYS A 6 -10.58 -0.13 -15.92
N PHE A 7 -9.27 -0.30 -15.87
CA PHE A 7 -8.65 -1.48 -15.27
C PHE A 7 -8.96 -1.54 -13.76
N TYR A 8 -8.81 -0.43 -13.04
CA TYR A 8 -9.12 -0.39 -11.60
C TYR A 8 -10.62 -0.51 -11.32
N GLN A 9 -11.51 0.03 -12.17
CA GLN A 9 -12.96 -0.22 -12.09
C GLN A 9 -13.30 -1.69 -12.30
N TYR A 10 -12.60 -2.38 -13.20
CA TYR A 10 -12.75 -3.81 -13.40
C TYR A 10 -12.26 -4.60 -12.15
N LEU A 11 -11.09 -4.26 -11.63
CA LEU A 11 -10.57 -4.88 -10.39
C LEU A 11 -11.52 -4.67 -9.21
N TRP A 12 -12.11 -3.49 -9.09
CA TRP A 12 -13.14 -3.23 -8.08
C TRP A 12 -14.28 -4.25 -8.17
N LYS A 13 -14.87 -4.40 -9.34
CA LYS A 13 -15.98 -5.33 -9.55
C LYS A 13 -15.60 -6.78 -9.25
N VAL A 14 -14.38 -7.18 -9.59
CA VAL A 14 -13.88 -8.53 -9.30
C VAL A 14 -13.71 -8.75 -7.80
N LYS A 15 -13.13 -7.79 -7.08
CA LYS A 15 -12.93 -7.86 -5.63
C LYS A 15 -14.25 -7.83 -4.86
N GLU A 16 -15.18 -6.95 -5.23
CA GLU A 16 -16.53 -6.90 -4.65
C GLU A 16 -17.28 -8.25 -4.81
N GLN A 17 -17.11 -8.90 -5.97
CA GLN A 17 -17.67 -10.25 -6.18
C GLN A 17 -16.97 -11.33 -5.38
N GLN A 18 -15.67 -11.17 -5.06
CA GLN A 18 -14.91 -12.12 -4.26
C GLN A 18 -15.24 -12.01 -2.76
N ASP A 19 -15.42 -10.79 -2.24
CA ASP A 19 -15.80 -10.54 -0.85
C ASP A 19 -17.18 -11.13 -0.51
N ASN A 20 -18.06 -11.24 -1.50
CA ASN A 20 -19.40 -11.85 -1.37
C ASN A 20 -19.42 -13.37 -1.55
N ARG A 21 -18.28 -14.05 -1.79
CA ARG A 21 -18.25 -15.52 -1.90
C ARG A 21 -18.12 -16.16 -0.52
N PRO A 22 -18.90 -17.22 -0.23
CA PRO A 22 -18.68 -18.01 0.98
C PRO A 22 -17.26 -18.60 0.92
N VAL A 23 -16.51 -18.44 2.00
CA VAL A 23 -15.13 -18.94 2.13
C VAL A 23 -15.18 -20.46 1.89
N GLY A 24 -14.73 -20.87 0.69
CA GLY A 24 -14.66 -22.28 0.33
C GLY A 24 -13.76 -23.04 1.30
N LYS A 25 -14.12 -24.30 1.59
CA LYS A 25 -13.31 -25.22 2.40
C LYS A 25 -11.95 -25.41 1.73
N ARG A 26 -10.96 -24.60 2.09
CA ARG A 26 -9.56 -24.89 1.77
C ARG A 26 -9.11 -26.08 2.61
N ASP A 27 -8.38 -26.99 1.99
CA ASP A 27 -7.83 -28.19 2.64
C ASP A 27 -7.17 -27.85 3.96
N TRP A 28 -7.63 -28.47 5.05
CA TRP A 28 -7.12 -28.26 6.41
C TRP A 28 -5.62 -28.54 6.56
N LEU A 29 -5.04 -29.41 5.71
CA LEU A 29 -3.61 -29.72 5.70
C LEU A 29 -2.77 -28.58 5.15
N HIS A 30 -3.29 -27.84 4.15
CA HIS A 30 -2.66 -26.64 3.61
C HIS A 30 -2.59 -25.52 4.67
N ARG A 31 -3.63 -25.36 5.50
CA ARG A 31 -3.67 -24.41 6.60
C ARG A 31 -2.69 -24.74 7.73
N LEU A 32 -2.42 -26.01 8.01
CA LEU A 32 -1.67 -26.39 9.22
C LEU A 32 -0.15 -26.23 9.07
N ILE A 33 0.40 -26.38 7.90
CA ILE A 33 1.86 -26.44 7.68
C ILE A 33 2.36 -25.30 6.78
N LEU A 34 1.75 -25.11 5.61
CA LEU A 34 2.25 -24.12 4.64
C LEU A 34 1.76 -22.72 4.93
N ASP A 35 0.51 -22.54 5.38
CA ASP A 35 -0.04 -21.24 5.71
C ASP A 35 0.65 -20.61 6.94
N ARG A 36 1.08 -21.43 7.93
CA ARG A 36 1.83 -20.90 9.09
C ARG A 36 3.26 -20.46 8.75
N ILE A 37 3.90 -21.05 7.75
CA ILE A 37 5.27 -20.73 7.37
C ILE A 37 5.31 -19.71 6.22
N PHE A 38 4.35 -19.79 5.30
CA PHE A 38 4.33 -19.00 4.07
C PHE A 38 3.06 -18.13 3.90
N ASP A 39 2.17 -18.05 4.92
CA ASP A 39 0.92 -17.34 4.80
C ASP A 39 1.15 -15.84 4.61
N PRO A 40 0.91 -15.28 3.41
CA PRO A 40 0.93 -13.85 3.19
C PRO A 40 -0.20 -13.12 3.95
N ILE A 41 -1.24 -13.84 4.40
CA ILE A 41 -2.40 -13.30 5.11
C ILE A 41 -2.11 -13.17 6.63
N ALA A 42 -1.11 -13.88 7.18
CA ALA A 42 -0.85 -13.91 8.62
C ALA A 42 -0.39 -12.57 9.21
N ASN A 43 -0.06 -11.58 8.37
CA ASN A 43 0.25 -10.21 8.80
C ASN A 43 -0.12 -9.26 7.66
N PRO A 44 -1.42 -8.94 7.48
CA PRO A 44 -1.90 -8.12 6.38
C PRO A 44 -1.29 -6.73 6.43
N ARG A 45 -1.00 -6.14 5.27
CA ARG A 45 -0.34 -4.83 5.14
C ARG A 45 -0.99 -3.73 5.98
N HIS A 46 -2.32 -3.73 6.06
CA HIS A 46 -3.05 -2.72 6.83
C HIS A 46 -2.73 -2.77 8.33
N GLU A 47 -2.59 -3.96 8.92
CA GLU A 47 -2.23 -4.10 10.34
C GLU A 47 -0.77 -3.71 10.59
N VAL A 48 0.13 -4.06 9.66
CA VAL A 48 1.53 -3.63 9.74
C VAL A 48 1.64 -2.12 9.62
N ALA A 49 0.93 -1.52 8.65
CA ALA A 49 0.90 -0.08 8.45
C ALA A 49 0.28 0.65 9.66
N LEU A 50 -0.85 0.17 10.18
CA LEU A 50 -1.49 0.72 11.38
C LEU A 50 -0.54 0.74 12.58
N GLY A 51 0.27 -0.30 12.75
CA GLY A 51 1.32 -0.34 13.79
C GLY A 51 2.50 0.62 13.58
N LEU A 52 2.55 1.31 12.44
CA LEU A 52 3.55 2.34 12.12
C LEU A 52 2.97 3.76 12.21
N VAL A 53 1.67 3.92 12.02
CA VAL A 53 0.97 5.21 12.13
C VAL A 53 1.05 5.71 13.58
N GLN A 54 1.51 6.96 13.80
CA GLN A 54 1.77 7.47 15.15
C GLN A 54 0.65 8.38 15.68
N GLY A 55 -0.07 9.06 14.77
CA GLY A 55 -1.18 9.94 15.13
C GLY A 55 -0.90 11.41 14.92
N GLY A 56 -1.96 12.22 14.89
CA GLY A 56 -1.88 13.66 14.61
C GLY A 56 -3.24 14.31 14.44
N GLU A 57 -3.27 15.48 13.80
CA GLU A 57 -4.51 16.18 13.49
C GLU A 57 -5.14 15.63 12.21
N ARG A 58 -4.39 15.62 11.08
CA ARG A 58 -4.90 15.28 9.75
C ARG A 58 -4.08 14.19 9.08
N LEU A 59 -4.78 13.17 8.57
CA LEU A 59 -4.19 12.10 7.78
C LEU A 59 -4.86 12.01 6.40
N LEU A 60 -4.03 11.82 5.38
CA LEU A 60 -4.46 11.45 4.02
C LEU A 60 -4.11 10.01 3.73
N ASP A 61 -5.09 9.21 3.30
CA ASP A 61 -4.88 7.86 2.75
C ASP A 61 -4.96 7.91 1.22
N ILE A 62 -3.85 7.62 0.56
CA ILE A 62 -3.72 7.62 -0.90
C ILE A 62 -3.94 6.19 -1.41
N GLY A 63 -4.93 6.01 -2.29
CA GLY A 63 -5.45 4.69 -2.65
C GLY A 63 -6.34 4.13 -1.55
N CYS A 64 -7.21 4.99 -1.00
CA CYS A 64 -8.00 4.68 0.20
C CYS A 64 -9.06 3.59 -0.01
N TRP A 65 -9.30 3.17 -1.28
CA TRP A 65 -10.29 2.16 -1.62
C TRP A 65 -11.64 2.47 -0.95
N ASN A 66 -12.25 1.53 -0.26
CA ASN A 66 -13.51 1.69 0.46
C ASN A 66 -13.36 2.31 1.87
N GLY A 67 -12.21 2.91 2.19
CA GLY A 67 -11.93 3.51 3.48
C GLY A 67 -11.61 2.53 4.61
N TYR A 68 -11.23 1.28 4.31
CA TYR A 68 -10.92 0.27 5.33
C TYR A 68 -9.81 0.70 6.30
N LEU A 69 -8.69 1.22 5.77
CA LEU A 69 -7.59 1.70 6.63
C LEU A 69 -8.01 2.92 7.45
N LEU A 70 -8.77 3.84 6.83
CA LEU A 70 -9.30 5.02 7.53
C LEU A 70 -10.20 4.63 8.71
N GLU A 71 -11.05 3.60 8.56
CA GLU A 71 -11.84 3.05 9.68
C GLU A 71 -10.95 2.55 10.81
N ARG A 72 -9.92 1.77 10.47
CA ARG A 72 -8.98 1.24 11.48
C ARG A 72 -8.24 2.35 12.21
N ILE A 73 -7.81 3.41 11.50
CA ILE A 73 -7.15 4.58 12.09
C ILE A 73 -8.12 5.35 12.99
N ARG A 74 -9.37 5.56 12.56
CA ARG A 74 -10.43 6.20 13.35
C ARG A 74 -10.73 5.45 14.64
N ASP A 75 -10.93 4.14 14.54
CA ASP A 75 -11.29 3.28 15.66
C ASP A 75 -10.18 3.20 16.73
N ASN A 76 -8.93 3.46 16.34
CA ASN A 76 -7.79 3.59 17.25
C ASN A 76 -7.56 5.02 17.73
N GLY A 77 -8.34 6.00 17.32
CA GLY A 77 -8.24 7.39 17.77
C GLY A 77 -6.91 8.08 17.39
N LEU A 78 -6.27 7.63 16.29
CA LEU A 78 -4.92 8.10 15.94
C LEU A 78 -4.91 9.48 15.30
N TYR A 79 -5.96 9.84 14.54
CA TYR A 79 -6.08 11.15 13.88
C TYR A 79 -7.50 11.71 14.07
N LYS A 80 -7.62 13.04 14.09
CA LYS A 80 -8.92 13.71 14.26
C LYS A 80 -9.67 13.85 12.95
N GLU A 81 -8.97 14.22 11.89
CA GLU A 81 -9.53 14.41 10.55
C GLU A 81 -8.90 13.41 9.57
N LEU A 82 -9.74 12.66 8.85
CA LEU A 82 -9.33 11.59 7.96
C LEU A 82 -9.82 11.88 6.55
N PHE A 83 -8.87 11.89 5.62
CA PHE A 83 -9.08 12.16 4.21
C PHE A 83 -8.65 10.97 3.37
N GLY A 84 -9.31 10.77 2.22
CA GLY A 84 -8.94 9.71 1.29
C GLY A 84 -8.95 10.19 -0.15
N VAL A 85 -8.08 9.61 -0.98
CA VAL A 85 -8.16 9.75 -2.44
C VAL A 85 -8.04 8.37 -3.09
N ASP A 86 -8.83 8.16 -4.14
CA ASP A 86 -8.78 6.93 -4.94
C ASP A 86 -9.19 7.24 -6.39
N ILE A 87 -8.73 6.42 -7.35
CA ILE A 87 -9.10 6.57 -8.76
C ILE A 87 -10.48 5.97 -9.07
N VAL A 88 -11.03 5.12 -8.20
CA VAL A 88 -12.29 4.37 -8.39
C VAL A 88 -13.46 5.11 -7.74
N PRO A 89 -14.39 5.71 -8.52
CA PRO A 89 -15.50 6.47 -7.95
C PRO A 89 -16.37 5.69 -6.96
N ALA A 90 -16.70 4.43 -7.24
CA ALA A 90 -17.51 3.59 -6.37
C ALA A 90 -16.83 3.29 -5.01
N ALA A 91 -15.48 3.21 -5.01
CA ALA A 91 -14.71 3.07 -3.78
C ALA A 91 -14.79 4.34 -2.93
N VAL A 92 -14.62 5.50 -3.59
CA VAL A 92 -14.74 6.82 -2.94
C VAL A 92 -16.15 7.04 -2.36
N GLU A 93 -17.21 6.72 -3.12
CA GLU A 93 -18.58 6.78 -2.64
C GLU A 93 -18.80 5.92 -1.39
N THR A 94 -18.20 4.71 -1.38
CA THR A 94 -18.27 3.82 -0.21
C THR A 94 -17.54 4.44 1.00
N ALA A 95 -16.36 5.02 0.81
CA ALA A 95 -15.62 5.70 1.87
C ALA A 95 -16.39 6.93 2.41
N GLN A 96 -16.99 7.71 1.51
CA GLN A 96 -17.85 8.85 1.88
C GLN A 96 -19.09 8.39 2.69
N GLY A 97 -19.72 7.28 2.30
CA GLY A 97 -20.82 6.67 3.04
C GLY A 97 -20.46 6.26 4.47
N LYS A 98 -19.19 6.03 4.76
CA LYS A 98 -18.65 5.77 6.10
C LYS A 98 -18.27 7.05 6.87
N GLY A 99 -18.50 8.22 6.28
CA GLY A 99 -18.26 9.54 6.88
C GLY A 99 -16.85 10.10 6.67
N PHE A 100 -16.07 9.57 5.72
CA PHE A 100 -14.74 10.10 5.41
C PHE A 100 -14.79 11.19 4.33
N SER A 101 -13.89 12.17 4.39
CA SER A 101 -13.67 13.16 3.34
C SER A 101 -12.86 12.56 2.21
N ALA A 102 -13.53 11.88 1.26
CA ALA A 102 -12.84 11.16 0.18
C ALA A 102 -13.12 11.80 -1.19
N TYR A 103 -12.13 11.76 -2.10
CA TYR A 103 -12.16 12.40 -3.41
C TYR A 103 -11.68 11.46 -4.51
N VAL A 104 -12.27 11.57 -5.70
CA VAL A 104 -11.80 10.84 -6.89
C VAL A 104 -10.63 11.59 -7.50
N VAL A 105 -9.45 10.96 -7.51
CA VAL A 105 -8.20 11.54 -8.05
C VAL A 105 -7.47 10.49 -8.88
N ASP A 106 -7.10 10.84 -10.10
CA ASP A 106 -6.15 10.05 -10.90
C ASP A 106 -4.75 10.62 -10.72
N LEU A 107 -3.95 10.01 -9.87
CA LEU A 107 -2.60 10.46 -9.53
C LEU A 107 -1.63 10.54 -10.74
N ASN A 108 -1.98 9.96 -11.89
CA ASN A 108 -1.18 10.07 -13.11
C ASN A 108 -1.44 11.38 -13.87
N THR A 109 -2.57 12.07 -13.59
CA THR A 109 -2.99 13.27 -14.33
C THR A 109 -3.33 14.45 -13.44
N ASP A 110 -3.77 14.19 -12.21
CA ASP A 110 -4.32 15.20 -11.33
C ASP A 110 -3.38 15.46 -10.15
N PRO A 111 -3.18 16.72 -9.75
CA PRO A 111 -2.54 17.03 -8.48
C PRO A 111 -3.44 16.63 -7.30
N LEU A 112 -2.85 16.44 -6.14
CA LEU A 112 -3.62 16.25 -4.92
C LEU A 112 -4.40 17.53 -4.58
N PRO A 113 -5.74 17.48 -4.37
CA PRO A 113 -6.61 18.65 -4.19
C PRO A 113 -6.51 19.25 -2.77
N PHE A 114 -5.28 19.35 -2.24
CA PHE A 114 -5.01 19.85 -0.90
C PHE A 114 -3.90 20.90 -0.94
N PRO A 115 -3.93 21.87 0.01
CA PRO A 115 -2.87 22.87 0.10
C PRO A 115 -1.54 22.26 0.55
N ASP A 116 -0.48 23.05 0.39
CA ASP A 116 0.85 22.69 0.89
C ASP A 116 0.81 22.56 2.42
N GLU A 117 1.63 21.62 2.94
CA GLU A 117 1.83 21.44 4.38
C GLU A 117 0.53 21.25 5.19
N TYR A 118 -0.42 20.52 4.64
CA TYR A 118 -1.74 20.32 5.25
C TYR A 118 -1.83 19.12 6.17
N PHE A 119 -1.12 18.03 5.85
CA PHE A 119 -1.23 16.74 6.56
C PHE A 119 -0.07 16.48 7.51
N ASP A 120 -0.37 15.98 8.71
CA ASP A 120 0.61 15.46 9.67
C ASP A 120 1.05 14.04 9.29
N GLY A 121 0.15 13.27 8.68
CA GLY A 121 0.42 11.92 8.21
C GLY A 121 -0.17 11.63 6.84
N VAL A 122 0.53 10.80 6.08
CA VAL A 122 0.07 10.23 4.81
C VAL A 122 0.29 8.72 4.83
N THR A 123 -0.72 7.97 4.38
CA THR A 123 -0.59 6.53 4.09
C THR A 123 -0.70 6.31 2.59
N MET A 124 0.11 5.39 2.05
CA MET A 124 0.13 5.02 0.63
C MET A 124 0.49 3.55 0.49
N LEU A 125 -0.52 2.68 0.49
CA LEU A 125 -0.33 1.23 0.54
C LEU A 125 -0.69 0.57 -0.80
N ALA A 126 0.30 -0.09 -1.43
CA ALA A 126 0.16 -0.77 -2.72
C ALA A 126 -0.40 0.15 -3.82
N VAL A 127 0.16 1.35 -3.95
CA VAL A 127 -0.22 2.37 -4.95
C VAL A 127 0.97 2.73 -5.84
N LEU A 128 2.15 2.94 -5.25
CA LEU A 128 3.30 3.50 -5.97
C LEU A 128 3.76 2.63 -7.15
N GLU A 129 3.63 1.32 -7.04
CA GLU A 129 3.97 0.36 -8.10
C GLU A 129 3.10 0.47 -9.34
N HIS A 130 1.93 1.11 -9.22
CA HIS A 130 0.96 1.29 -10.31
C HIS A 130 1.05 2.65 -11.01
N ILE A 131 1.86 3.57 -10.50
CA ILE A 131 1.95 4.95 -10.97
C ILE A 131 2.92 5.06 -12.15
N PHE A 132 2.58 5.81 -13.22
CA PHE A 132 3.48 6.02 -14.36
C PHE A 132 4.73 6.82 -13.98
N ASP A 133 4.55 7.92 -13.24
CA ASP A 133 5.64 8.75 -12.74
C ASP A 133 5.62 8.79 -11.21
N PRO A 134 6.28 7.83 -10.54
CA PRO A 134 6.34 7.79 -9.09
C PRO A 134 7.07 9.00 -8.49
N TYR A 135 7.97 9.67 -9.25
CA TYR A 135 8.64 10.87 -8.77
C TYR A 135 7.67 12.05 -8.66
N ALA A 136 6.81 12.25 -9.65
CA ALA A 136 5.79 13.30 -9.62
C ALA A 136 4.85 13.12 -8.44
N VAL A 137 4.34 11.89 -8.21
CA VAL A 137 3.40 11.60 -7.12
C VAL A 137 4.05 11.77 -5.75
N ILE A 138 5.28 11.27 -5.54
CA ILE A 138 5.96 11.43 -4.24
C ILE A 138 6.31 12.91 -3.98
N LYS A 139 6.57 13.70 -5.01
CA LYS A 139 6.73 15.15 -4.87
C LYS A 139 5.43 15.85 -4.41
N GLU A 140 4.28 15.42 -4.94
CA GLU A 140 2.97 15.90 -4.48
C GLU A 140 2.67 15.46 -3.04
N VAL A 141 2.97 14.21 -2.68
CA VAL A 141 2.90 13.73 -1.30
C VAL A 141 3.76 14.62 -0.39
N HIS A 142 5.01 14.87 -0.80
CA HIS A 142 5.89 15.76 -0.04
C HIS A 142 5.34 17.19 0.08
N ARG A 143 4.71 17.74 -0.97
CA ARG A 143 4.10 19.07 -0.97
C ARG A 143 2.99 19.19 0.08
N VAL A 144 2.04 18.24 0.09
CA VAL A 144 0.88 18.30 0.98
C VAL A 144 1.19 17.92 2.44
N MET A 145 2.32 17.29 2.70
CA MET A 145 2.76 16.94 4.06
C MET A 145 3.43 18.12 4.76
N ARG A 146 3.19 18.29 6.04
CA ARG A 146 3.93 19.23 6.90
C ARG A 146 5.39 18.81 7.06
N SER A 147 6.26 19.77 7.33
CA SER A 147 7.65 19.46 7.74
C SER A 147 7.64 18.58 8.99
N GLY A 148 8.44 17.50 8.98
CA GLY A 148 8.42 16.47 10.03
C GLY A 148 7.22 15.54 10.03
N GLY A 149 6.28 15.71 9.08
CA GLY A 149 5.12 14.82 8.88
C GLY A 149 5.55 13.40 8.51
N GLU A 150 4.65 12.46 8.67
CA GLU A 150 4.91 11.03 8.55
C GLU A 150 4.29 10.43 7.29
N LEU A 151 5.09 9.66 6.56
CA LEU A 151 4.64 8.84 5.44
C LEU A 151 4.75 7.36 5.81
N VAL A 152 3.62 6.65 5.82
CA VAL A 152 3.62 5.18 5.84
C VAL A 152 3.36 4.69 4.43
N ILE A 153 4.37 4.06 3.83
CA ILE A 153 4.33 3.57 2.45
C ILE A 153 4.57 2.07 2.40
N ASP A 154 3.85 1.40 1.52
CA ASP A 154 4.00 -0.03 1.25
C ASP A 154 4.12 -0.29 -0.25
N VAL A 155 5.06 -1.16 -0.62
CA VAL A 155 5.23 -1.71 -1.96
C VAL A 155 5.65 -3.17 -1.91
N PRO A 156 5.31 -4.00 -2.92
CA PRO A 156 5.78 -5.38 -2.99
C PRO A 156 7.30 -5.49 -3.13
N ASN A 157 7.90 -6.47 -2.44
CA ASN A 157 9.32 -6.76 -2.54
C ASN A 157 9.62 -7.65 -3.76
N ALA A 158 10.03 -7.06 -4.86
CA ALA A 158 10.43 -7.79 -6.06
C ALA A 158 11.67 -8.69 -5.88
N ALA A 159 12.46 -8.46 -4.82
CA ALA A 159 13.68 -9.22 -4.52
C ALA A 159 13.52 -10.20 -3.35
N SER A 160 12.30 -10.61 -3.03
CA SER A 160 12.06 -11.69 -2.06
C SER A 160 12.73 -13.01 -2.47
N PHE A 161 12.96 -13.91 -1.53
CA PHE A 161 13.61 -15.20 -1.80
C PHE A 161 12.95 -15.96 -2.96
N THR A 162 11.63 -16.03 -2.97
CA THR A 162 10.86 -16.69 -4.03
C THR A 162 11.07 -16.03 -5.39
N ASN A 163 11.08 -14.69 -5.45
CA ASN A 163 11.32 -13.95 -6.68
C ASN A 163 12.75 -14.07 -7.18
N ARG A 164 13.74 -14.10 -6.28
CA ARG A 164 15.15 -14.39 -6.66
C ARG A 164 15.31 -15.78 -7.25
N ALA A 165 14.68 -16.80 -6.64
CA ALA A 165 14.66 -18.15 -7.18
C ALA A 165 14.00 -18.19 -8.58
N ARG A 166 12.88 -17.49 -8.75
CA ARG A 166 12.20 -17.38 -10.07
C ARG A 166 13.12 -16.80 -11.14
N ILE A 167 13.83 -15.70 -10.83
CA ILE A 167 14.78 -15.06 -11.76
C ILE A 167 15.92 -16.02 -12.11
N LEU A 168 16.46 -16.74 -11.12
CA LEU A 168 17.52 -17.73 -11.34
C LEU A 168 17.12 -18.81 -12.35
N PHE A 169 15.81 -19.17 -12.40
CA PHE A 169 15.26 -20.13 -13.36
C PHE A 169 14.62 -19.43 -14.59
N GLY A 170 15.02 -18.21 -14.92
CA GLY A 170 14.57 -17.47 -16.11
C GLY A 170 13.11 -17.03 -16.08
N ARG A 171 12.51 -16.93 -14.89
CA ARG A 171 11.11 -16.48 -14.70
C ARG A 171 11.07 -15.07 -14.11
N LEU A 172 10.11 -14.25 -14.53
CA LEU A 172 9.90 -12.92 -13.94
C LEU A 172 9.43 -13.02 -12.49
N PRO A 173 9.71 -12.00 -11.66
CA PRO A 173 9.11 -11.87 -10.34
C PRO A 173 7.58 -11.90 -10.44
N ILE A 174 6.92 -12.37 -9.40
CA ILE A 174 5.49 -12.18 -9.19
C ILE A 174 5.35 -11.33 -7.92
N THR A 175 4.68 -10.21 -8.07
CA THR A 175 4.47 -9.24 -6.98
C THR A 175 2.99 -9.03 -6.68
N SER A 176 2.10 -9.53 -7.55
CA SER A 176 0.66 -9.54 -7.33
C SER A 176 0.03 -10.86 -7.75
N THR A 177 -1.09 -11.19 -7.14
CA THR A 177 -2.00 -12.28 -7.54
C THR A 177 -3.26 -11.77 -8.22
N ASP A 178 -3.41 -10.45 -8.35
CA ASP A 178 -4.54 -9.82 -9.01
C ASP A 178 -4.53 -10.10 -10.54
N PRO A 179 -5.69 -10.09 -11.20
CA PRO A 179 -5.79 -10.31 -12.64
C PRO A 179 -4.98 -9.31 -13.47
N GLY A 180 -4.51 -9.77 -14.63
CA GLY A 180 -3.72 -8.97 -15.56
C GLY A 180 -2.22 -9.26 -15.43
N TRP A 181 -1.41 -8.43 -16.10
CA TRP A 181 0.04 -8.54 -16.04
C TRP A 181 0.52 -8.12 -14.63
N ASP A 182 0.85 -9.11 -13.79
CA ASP A 182 1.30 -8.93 -12.40
C ASP A 182 0.44 -7.90 -11.62
N GLY A 183 -0.90 -7.98 -11.76
CA GLY A 183 -1.84 -7.07 -11.12
C GLY A 183 -1.80 -5.61 -11.63
N GLY A 184 -1.16 -5.36 -12.77
CA GLY A 184 -0.98 -4.01 -13.33
C GLY A 184 0.21 -3.26 -12.74
N HIS A 185 1.16 -3.94 -12.11
CA HIS A 185 2.38 -3.32 -11.60
C HIS A 185 3.28 -2.85 -12.75
N LEU A 186 3.64 -1.57 -12.70
CA LEU A 186 4.55 -0.92 -13.64
C LEU A 186 5.98 -0.87 -13.09
N HIS A 187 6.13 -0.80 -11.78
CA HIS A 187 7.41 -0.68 -11.09
C HIS A 187 7.66 -1.83 -10.12
N TYR A 188 8.90 -2.28 -10.08
CA TYR A 188 9.39 -3.35 -9.21
C TYR A 188 10.38 -2.79 -8.21
N PHE A 189 9.98 -2.75 -6.94
CA PHE A 189 10.81 -2.22 -5.88
C PHE A 189 11.59 -3.33 -5.16
N THR A 190 12.84 -3.03 -4.86
CA THR A 190 13.65 -3.75 -3.88
C THR A 190 13.87 -2.85 -2.68
N LYS A 191 14.26 -3.42 -1.53
CA LYS A 191 14.62 -2.61 -0.35
C LYS A 191 15.59 -1.47 -0.70
N HIS A 192 16.66 -1.78 -1.42
CA HIS A 192 17.68 -0.79 -1.77
C HIS A 192 17.17 0.29 -2.74
N ALA A 193 16.34 -0.09 -3.72
CA ALA A 193 15.75 0.85 -4.66
C ALA A 193 14.77 1.79 -3.95
N LEU A 194 13.91 1.27 -3.07
CA LEU A 194 12.94 2.07 -2.32
C LEU A 194 13.65 3.02 -1.34
N ASP A 195 14.67 2.54 -0.61
CA ASP A 195 15.46 3.39 0.31
C ASP A 195 16.02 4.62 -0.44
N ARG A 196 16.75 4.39 -1.55
CA ARG A 196 17.35 5.48 -2.34
C ARG A 196 16.31 6.39 -2.98
N PHE A 197 15.20 5.83 -3.46
CA PHE A 197 14.12 6.61 -4.04
C PHE A 197 13.55 7.59 -3.03
N LEU A 198 13.13 7.12 -1.85
CA LEU A 198 12.55 7.95 -0.80
C LEU A 198 13.54 9.01 -0.27
N GLU A 199 14.79 8.62 -0.06
CA GLU A 199 15.85 9.54 0.36
C GLU A 199 16.09 10.67 -0.68
N SER A 200 16.06 10.33 -1.97
CA SER A 200 16.19 11.30 -3.06
C SER A 200 15.04 12.31 -3.15
N GLN A 201 13.87 11.92 -2.60
CA GLN A 201 12.67 12.76 -2.57
C GLN A 201 12.47 13.51 -1.24
N GLY A 202 13.52 13.59 -0.39
CA GLY A 202 13.50 14.37 0.83
C GLY A 202 12.88 13.65 2.04
N PHE A 203 12.74 12.33 2.00
CA PHE A 203 12.27 11.52 3.12
C PHE A 203 13.42 10.86 3.87
N VAL A 204 13.25 10.72 5.19
CA VAL A 204 14.14 9.91 6.05
C VAL A 204 13.39 8.66 6.46
N VAL A 205 13.92 7.49 6.13
CA VAL A 205 13.33 6.21 6.56
C VAL A 205 13.61 5.96 8.03
N ILE A 206 12.58 5.99 8.86
CA ILE A 206 12.65 5.83 10.33
C ILE A 206 12.54 4.36 10.72
N LYS A 207 11.59 3.63 10.11
CA LYS A 207 11.32 2.24 10.46
C LYS A 207 10.96 1.44 9.23
N ARG A 208 11.39 0.18 9.22
CA ARG A 208 11.06 -0.78 8.16
C ARG A 208 10.38 -1.97 8.80
N ARG A 209 9.29 -2.41 8.17
CA ARG A 209 8.53 -3.61 8.51
C ARG A 209 8.23 -4.40 7.23
N THR A 210 7.71 -5.58 7.40
CA THR A 210 7.30 -6.43 6.27
C THR A 210 6.07 -7.24 6.63
N THR A 211 5.34 -7.65 5.60
CA THR A 211 4.21 -8.57 5.71
C THR A 211 4.66 -10.04 5.71
N GLY A 212 3.76 -10.92 6.15
CA GLY A 212 3.93 -12.36 6.16
C GLY A 212 4.21 -12.94 7.54
N GLY A 213 4.10 -14.26 7.67
CA GLY A 213 4.34 -14.99 8.92
C GLY A 213 5.76 -14.81 9.47
N HIS A 214 5.93 -14.98 10.79
CA HIS A 214 7.22 -14.82 11.49
C HIS A 214 7.90 -13.45 11.31
N PRO A 215 7.26 -12.32 11.70
CA PRO A 215 7.72 -10.98 11.38
C PRO A 215 9.16 -10.70 11.86
N LYS A 216 9.54 -11.16 13.07
CA LYS A 216 10.92 -10.95 13.60
C LYS A 216 12.01 -11.57 12.70
N LEU A 217 11.77 -12.76 12.16
CA LEU A 217 12.71 -13.43 11.26
C LEU A 217 12.77 -12.70 9.90
N ARG A 218 11.61 -12.27 9.38
CA ARG A 218 11.54 -11.56 8.10
C ARG A 218 12.13 -10.15 8.19
N GLU A 219 11.94 -9.46 9.28
CA GLU A 219 12.53 -8.15 9.53
C GLU A 219 14.04 -8.19 9.72
N TRP A 220 14.59 -9.30 10.24
CA TRP A 220 16.04 -9.49 10.34
C TRP A 220 16.72 -9.48 8.97
N TRP A 221 16.10 -10.05 7.94
CA TRP A 221 16.61 -9.99 6.57
C TRP A 221 15.50 -9.59 5.58
N ILE A 222 15.00 -8.39 5.77
CA ILE A 222 13.82 -7.88 5.05
C ILE A 222 13.98 -7.90 3.52
N SER A 223 15.20 -7.67 3.00
CA SER A 223 15.48 -7.68 1.55
C SER A 223 15.30 -9.08 0.92
N LEU A 224 15.43 -10.15 1.70
CA LEU A 224 15.32 -11.54 1.23
C LEU A 224 14.01 -12.19 1.65
N LEU A 225 13.63 -12.02 2.92
CA LEU A 225 12.52 -12.74 3.53
C LEU A 225 11.22 -11.95 3.57
N GLY A 226 11.27 -10.62 3.35
CA GLY A 226 10.09 -9.76 3.34
C GLY A 226 9.20 -10.00 2.12
N GLY A 227 7.89 -10.08 2.32
CA GLY A 227 6.89 -10.13 1.25
C GLY A 227 6.65 -8.75 0.65
N GLU A 228 6.29 -7.80 1.49
CA GLU A 228 6.14 -6.38 1.16
C GLU A 228 7.09 -5.53 2.00
N LEU A 229 7.38 -4.35 1.53
CA LEU A 229 8.24 -3.36 2.20
C LEU A 229 7.34 -2.26 2.76
N VAL A 230 7.08 -2.30 4.07
CA VAL A 230 6.21 -1.34 4.76
C VAL A 230 7.07 -0.40 5.59
N TYR A 231 7.15 0.86 5.18
CA TYR A 231 8.07 1.83 5.76
C TYR A 231 7.34 2.98 6.45
N LEU A 232 7.89 3.41 7.58
CA LEU A 232 7.61 4.71 8.17
C LEU A 232 8.74 5.66 7.81
N CYS A 233 8.40 6.77 7.18
CA CYS A 233 9.32 7.82 6.79
C CYS A 233 8.90 9.16 7.39
N LYS A 234 9.83 10.11 7.53
CA LYS A 234 9.56 11.51 7.87
C LYS A 234 9.98 12.43 6.75
N LYS A 235 9.15 13.44 6.47
CA LYS A 235 9.53 14.57 5.61
C LYS A 235 10.64 15.38 6.30
N ARG A 236 11.72 15.66 5.56
CA ARG A 236 12.80 16.55 5.99
C ARG A 236 12.37 18.01 6.03
#